data_29beb28c28e73f9ae6d0b475ec691430
#
_entry.id   29beb28c28e73f9ae6d0b475ec691430
#
_cell.length_a   1.000
_cell.length_b   1.000
_cell.length_c   1.000
_cell.angle_alpha   90.00
_cell.angle_beta   90.00
_cell.angle_gamma   90.00
#
_symmetry.space_group_name_H-M   'P 1'
#
loop_
_entity.id
_entity.type
_entity.pdbx_description
1 polymer ?
#
loop_
_entity_poly.entity_id
_entity_poly.type
_entity_poly.pdbx_seq_one_letter_code
_entity_poly.pdbx_strand_id
1 'polypeptide(L)'
;MTERIVVGAALIDGGRLLAARRSAPAELAGRWELPGGKVEEGETPEAALVRELREELGVDARTGDRVPGQWPLKSPYVLQVWTARLLPGSAAPEPLQDHDALRWLTPAEIWDVPWLDQDVPAVRRALAHLSRTSDRTSDRTSDGTSDRTSGRAPDRASGVA
;
A
#
# COMPACT_ATOMS: atom_id res chain seq x y z
N MET A 1 -16.85 -13.50 -22.94
CA MET A 1 -16.04 -14.11 -21.89
C MET A 1 -15.98 -13.23 -20.66
N THR A 2 -16.07 -13.85 -19.51
CA THR A 2 -16.11 -13.13 -18.25
C THR A 2 -14.71 -12.62 -17.90
N GLU A 3 -14.61 -11.35 -17.58
CA GLU A 3 -13.36 -10.78 -17.09
C GLU A 3 -13.03 -11.36 -15.73
N ARG A 4 -11.75 -11.56 -15.47
CA ARG A 4 -11.25 -12.03 -14.19
C ARG A 4 -10.41 -10.94 -13.54
N ILE A 5 -10.59 -10.76 -12.24
CA ILE A 5 -9.99 -9.65 -11.54
C ILE A 5 -8.67 -10.05 -10.89
N VAL A 6 -7.66 -9.23 -11.13
CA VAL A 6 -6.44 -9.21 -10.36
C VAL A 6 -6.49 -7.94 -9.52
N VAL A 7 -6.25 -8.06 -8.22
CA VAL A 7 -6.25 -6.90 -7.33
C VAL A 7 -4.83 -6.49 -7.01
N GLY A 8 -4.60 -5.19 -6.96
CA GLY A 8 -3.33 -4.62 -6.53
C GLY A 8 -3.56 -3.67 -5.38
N ALA A 9 -2.59 -3.59 -4.49
CA ALA A 9 -2.65 -2.70 -3.33
C ALA A 9 -1.80 -1.47 -3.52
N ALA A 10 -2.44 -0.30 -3.40
CA ALA A 10 -1.73 0.92 -3.11
C ALA A 10 -1.59 0.97 -1.59
N LEU A 11 -0.61 0.25 -1.06
CA LEU A 11 -0.36 0.18 0.38
C LEU A 11 0.39 1.43 0.79
N ILE A 12 -0.24 2.24 1.64
CA ILE A 12 0.25 3.57 1.98
C ILE A 12 0.55 3.67 3.47
N ASP A 13 1.70 4.21 3.79
CA ASP A 13 2.10 4.47 5.16
C ASP A 13 3.02 5.69 5.19
N GLY A 14 2.66 6.68 6.02
CA GLY A 14 3.45 7.89 6.16
C GLY A 14 3.65 8.66 4.86
N GLY A 15 2.65 8.66 3.99
CA GLY A 15 2.73 9.37 2.70
C GLY A 15 3.59 8.67 1.66
N ARG A 16 3.90 7.39 1.86
CA ARG A 16 4.71 6.61 0.93
C ARG A 16 3.95 5.39 0.45
N LEU A 17 4.25 4.96 -0.76
CA LEU A 17 3.64 3.82 -1.42
C LEU A 17 4.62 2.65 -1.44
N LEU A 18 4.13 1.46 -1.10
CA LEU A 18 4.99 0.27 -1.14
C LEU A 18 5.08 -0.30 -2.54
N ALA A 19 6.32 -0.54 -2.98
CA ALA A 19 6.60 -1.24 -4.23
C ALA A 19 7.34 -2.54 -3.90
N ALA A 20 7.03 -3.61 -4.61
CA ALA A 20 7.65 -4.92 -4.42
C ALA A 20 8.39 -5.33 -5.70
N ARG A 21 9.63 -5.79 -5.54
CA ARG A 21 10.44 -6.23 -6.68
C ARG A 21 10.27 -7.72 -6.90
N ARG A 22 9.96 -8.10 -8.12
CA ARG A 22 9.80 -9.50 -8.48
C ARG A 22 11.14 -10.20 -8.60
N SER A 23 11.19 -11.44 -8.12
CA SER A 23 12.35 -12.32 -8.27
C SER A 23 12.10 -13.44 -9.29
N ALA A 24 10.85 -13.67 -9.66
CA ALA A 24 10.46 -14.72 -10.59
C ALA A 24 9.15 -14.33 -11.28
N PRO A 25 8.85 -14.87 -12.45
CA PRO A 25 9.75 -15.66 -13.31
C PRO A 25 10.87 -14.79 -13.88
N ALA A 26 11.84 -15.42 -14.53
CA ALA A 26 13.03 -14.71 -15.00
C ALA A 26 12.72 -13.48 -15.87
N GLU A 27 11.67 -13.55 -16.68
CA GLU A 27 11.29 -12.45 -17.58
C GLU A 27 10.86 -11.20 -16.80
N LEU A 28 10.40 -11.36 -15.58
CA LEU A 28 9.89 -10.24 -14.77
C LEU A 28 10.84 -9.86 -13.64
N ALA A 29 11.87 -10.68 -13.41
CA ALA A 29 12.80 -10.45 -12.29
C ALA A 29 13.46 -9.09 -12.41
N GLY A 30 13.54 -8.36 -11.28
CA GLY A 30 14.07 -7.01 -11.25
C GLY A 30 13.07 -5.92 -11.51
N ARG A 31 11.87 -6.26 -11.99
CA ARG A 31 10.80 -5.28 -12.19
C ARG A 31 9.98 -5.14 -10.90
N TRP A 32 9.39 -3.98 -10.72
CA TRP A 32 8.62 -3.67 -9.52
C TRP A 32 7.13 -3.64 -9.82
N GLU A 33 6.33 -3.91 -8.80
CA GLU A 33 4.88 -3.97 -8.96
C GLU A 33 4.17 -3.58 -7.67
N LEU A 34 2.87 -3.28 -7.79
CA LEU A 34 2.00 -3.20 -6.64
C LEU A 34 1.74 -4.64 -6.17
N PRO A 35 1.86 -4.91 -4.87
CA PRO A 35 1.57 -6.26 -4.37
C PRO A 35 0.09 -6.59 -4.57
N GLY A 36 -0.22 -7.87 -4.79
CA GLY A 36 -1.59 -8.32 -5.00
C GLY A 36 -1.62 -9.64 -5.74
N GLY A 37 -2.77 -9.99 -6.27
CA GLY A 37 -2.94 -11.24 -6.98
C GLY A 37 -4.36 -11.46 -7.45
N LYS A 38 -4.64 -12.69 -7.86
CA LYS A 38 -5.92 -13.05 -8.45
C LYS A 38 -7.02 -13.17 -7.40
N VAL A 39 -8.20 -12.66 -7.72
CA VAL A 39 -9.39 -12.88 -6.90
C VAL A 39 -9.87 -14.31 -7.15
N GLU A 40 -10.02 -15.07 -6.09
CA GLU A 40 -10.48 -16.45 -6.19
C GLU A 40 -12.01 -16.50 -6.14
N GLU A 41 -12.55 -17.64 -6.60
CA GLU A 41 -13.98 -17.85 -6.61
C GLU A 41 -14.56 -17.69 -5.20
N GLY A 42 -15.62 -16.90 -5.10
CA GLY A 42 -16.29 -16.66 -3.82
C GLY A 42 -15.68 -15.54 -2.99
N GLU A 43 -14.56 -14.97 -3.43
CA GLU A 43 -13.95 -13.82 -2.72
C GLU A 43 -14.43 -12.50 -3.30
N THR A 44 -14.56 -11.49 -2.42
CA THR A 44 -14.64 -10.12 -2.91
C THR A 44 -13.23 -9.65 -3.27
N PRO A 45 -13.10 -8.62 -4.13
CA PRO A 45 -11.78 -8.06 -4.41
C PRO A 45 -11.04 -7.61 -3.16
N GLU A 46 -11.75 -6.98 -2.21
CA GLU A 46 -11.15 -6.51 -0.97
C GLU A 46 -10.62 -7.66 -0.12
N ALA A 47 -11.40 -8.73 0.01
CA ALA A 47 -10.95 -9.90 0.77
C ALA A 47 -9.75 -10.58 0.12
N ALA A 48 -9.75 -10.65 -1.21
CA ALA A 48 -8.61 -11.20 -1.94
C ALA A 48 -7.35 -10.38 -1.68
N LEU A 49 -7.48 -9.06 -1.64
CA LEU A 49 -6.34 -8.20 -1.42
C LEU A 49 -5.76 -8.39 -0.01
N VAL A 50 -6.61 -8.48 1.00
CA VAL A 50 -6.16 -8.74 2.37
C VAL A 50 -5.39 -10.06 2.44
N ARG A 51 -5.93 -11.10 1.80
CA ARG A 51 -5.28 -12.41 1.75
C ARG A 51 -3.93 -12.35 1.04
N GLU A 52 -3.89 -11.70 -0.13
CA GLU A 52 -2.64 -11.59 -0.90
C GLU A 52 -1.57 -10.82 -0.14
N LEU A 53 -1.93 -9.75 0.57
CA LEU A 53 -0.95 -8.99 1.34
C LEU A 53 -0.37 -9.83 2.47
N ARG A 54 -1.18 -10.70 3.07
CA ARG A 54 -0.68 -11.62 4.07
C ARG A 54 0.28 -12.64 3.48
N GLU A 55 -0.06 -13.19 2.32
CA GLU A 55 0.78 -14.19 1.66
C GLU A 55 2.08 -13.61 1.12
N GLU A 56 2.02 -12.43 0.51
CA GLU A 56 3.17 -11.85 -0.16
C GLU A 56 4.07 -10.99 0.72
N LEU A 57 3.50 -10.38 1.76
CA LEU A 57 4.23 -9.45 2.62
C LEU A 57 4.21 -9.82 4.09
N GLY A 58 3.39 -10.79 4.49
CA GLY A 58 3.28 -11.20 5.90
C GLY A 58 2.61 -10.15 6.77
N VAL A 59 1.76 -9.31 6.22
CA VAL A 59 1.13 -8.22 6.96
C VAL A 59 -0.37 -8.40 7.11
N ASP A 60 -0.91 -7.74 8.12
CA ASP A 60 -2.35 -7.60 8.30
C ASP A 60 -2.72 -6.18 7.86
N ALA A 61 -3.61 -6.10 6.90
CA ALA A 61 -3.97 -4.83 6.30
C ALA A 61 -5.48 -4.72 6.14
N ARG A 62 -5.95 -3.48 5.97
CA ARG A 62 -7.35 -3.24 5.61
C ARG A 62 -7.38 -2.45 4.31
N THR A 63 -8.41 -2.69 3.52
CA THR A 63 -8.61 -1.96 2.28
C THR A 63 -9.33 -0.64 2.57
N GLY A 64 -9.03 0.35 1.75
CA GLY A 64 -9.68 1.64 1.80
C GLY A 64 -10.48 1.90 0.53
N ASP A 65 -10.15 2.98 -0.16
CA ASP A 65 -10.87 3.40 -1.36
C ASP A 65 -10.38 2.64 -2.59
N ARG A 66 -11.28 2.36 -3.50
CA ARG A 66 -10.88 1.87 -4.81
C ARG A 66 -10.28 3.03 -5.61
N VAL A 67 -9.12 2.79 -6.19
CA VAL A 67 -8.51 3.74 -7.12
C VAL A 67 -9.33 3.70 -8.41
N PRO A 68 -9.89 4.84 -8.86
CA PRO A 68 -10.77 4.83 -10.03
C PRO A 68 -10.09 4.27 -11.27
N GLY A 69 -10.79 3.38 -11.98
CA GLY A 69 -10.31 2.78 -13.21
C GLY A 69 -10.12 1.29 -13.07
N GLN A 70 -9.87 0.67 -14.20
CA GLN A 70 -9.40 -0.69 -14.25
C GLN A 70 -8.58 -0.83 -15.53
N TRP A 71 -7.59 -1.70 -15.49
CA TRP A 71 -6.58 -1.75 -16.54
C TRP A 71 -6.47 -3.14 -17.09
N PRO A 72 -6.46 -3.28 -18.43
CA PRO A 72 -6.39 -4.61 -19.03
C PRO A 72 -5.02 -5.24 -18.78
N LEU A 73 -5.05 -6.53 -18.47
CA LEU A 73 -3.88 -7.38 -18.39
C LEU A 73 -4.02 -8.42 -19.50
N LYS A 74 -3.20 -9.44 -19.46
CA LYS A 74 -3.35 -10.55 -20.40
C LYS A 74 -4.73 -11.17 -20.19
N SER A 75 -5.51 -11.24 -21.29
CA SER A 75 -6.88 -11.79 -21.24
C SER A 75 -6.90 -13.15 -20.52
N PRO A 76 -7.88 -13.40 -19.66
CA PRO A 76 -9.11 -12.66 -19.39
C PRO A 76 -9.00 -11.66 -18.22
N TYR A 77 -7.81 -11.30 -17.80
CA TYR A 77 -7.61 -10.56 -16.55
C TYR A 77 -7.66 -9.04 -16.73
N VAL A 78 -8.18 -8.38 -15.70
CA VAL A 78 -8.13 -6.92 -15.56
C VAL A 78 -7.63 -6.59 -14.16
N LEU A 79 -6.86 -5.51 -14.06
CA LEU A 79 -6.32 -5.04 -12.78
C LEU A 79 -7.24 -3.99 -12.18
N GLN A 80 -7.57 -4.19 -10.90
CA GLN A 80 -8.25 -3.19 -10.07
C GLN A 80 -7.36 -2.92 -8.87
N VAL A 81 -7.29 -1.66 -8.45
CA VAL A 81 -6.41 -1.25 -7.35
C VAL A 81 -7.22 -0.60 -6.24
N TRP A 82 -6.91 -0.97 -5.01
CA TRP A 82 -7.47 -0.35 -3.81
C TRP A 82 -6.35 0.22 -2.98
N THR A 83 -6.61 1.33 -2.30
CA THR A 83 -5.71 1.78 -1.25
C THR A 83 -5.80 0.77 -0.10
N ALA A 84 -4.71 0.65 0.65
CA ALA A 84 -4.66 -0.23 1.81
C ALA A 84 -3.76 0.38 2.86
N ARG A 85 -4.00 -0.01 4.12
CA ARG A 85 -3.19 0.44 5.25
C ARG A 85 -2.91 -0.74 6.16
N LEU A 86 -1.75 -0.71 6.79
CA LEU A 86 -1.42 -1.71 7.80
C LEU A 86 -2.32 -1.52 9.01
N LEU A 87 -2.81 -2.63 9.56
CA LEU A 87 -3.56 -2.61 10.82
C LEU A 87 -2.60 -2.36 11.98
N PRO A 88 -3.07 -1.72 13.06
CA PRO A 88 -2.26 -1.60 14.27
C PRO A 88 -1.82 -2.99 14.74
N GLY A 89 -0.54 -3.12 15.07
CA GLY A 89 0.00 -4.40 15.50
C GLY A 89 0.43 -5.33 14.40
N SER A 90 0.26 -4.96 13.14
CA SER A 90 0.74 -5.78 12.04
C SER A 90 2.26 -5.88 12.06
N ALA A 91 2.78 -7.03 11.63
CA ALA A 91 4.21 -7.18 11.39
C ALA A 91 4.63 -6.21 10.27
N ALA A 92 5.91 -5.87 10.24
CA ALA A 92 6.48 -5.09 9.13
C ALA A 92 6.46 -5.92 7.86
N PRO A 93 6.25 -5.29 6.70
CA PRO A 93 6.27 -6.02 5.44
C PRO A 93 7.62 -6.67 5.17
N GLU A 94 7.58 -7.88 4.62
CA GLU A 94 8.77 -8.62 4.17
C GLU A 94 8.53 -9.12 2.76
N PRO A 95 9.59 -9.20 1.92
CA PRO A 95 9.42 -9.74 0.57
C PRO A 95 9.32 -11.27 0.65
N LEU A 96 8.11 -11.77 0.45
CA LEU A 96 7.84 -13.21 0.47
C LEU A 96 7.48 -13.67 -0.94
N GLN A 97 7.34 -14.99 -1.11
CA GLN A 97 7.01 -15.64 -2.38
C GLN A 97 7.93 -15.13 -3.50
N ASP A 98 7.41 -14.70 -4.60
CA ASP A 98 8.20 -14.35 -5.79
C ASP A 98 8.77 -12.92 -5.73
N HIS A 99 9.06 -12.42 -4.53
CA HIS A 99 9.61 -11.08 -4.33
C HIS A 99 10.93 -11.15 -3.55
N ASP A 100 11.85 -10.24 -3.85
CA ASP A 100 13.15 -10.21 -3.17
C ASP A 100 13.52 -8.84 -2.58
N ALA A 101 12.69 -7.82 -2.77
CA ALA A 101 12.94 -6.51 -2.18
C ALA A 101 11.66 -5.70 -2.09
N LEU A 102 11.63 -4.77 -1.16
CA LEU A 102 10.53 -3.82 -0.98
C LEU A 102 11.10 -2.42 -0.87
N ARG A 103 10.37 -1.42 -1.34
CA ARG A 103 10.70 -0.01 -1.13
C ARG A 103 9.44 0.79 -0.84
N TRP A 104 9.55 1.68 0.14
CA TRP A 104 8.54 2.69 0.40
C TRP A 104 8.94 3.93 -0.39
N LEU A 105 8.09 4.37 -1.32
CA LEU A 105 8.39 5.46 -2.25
C LEU A 105 7.54 6.68 -1.92
N THR A 106 8.21 7.83 -1.75
CA THR A 106 7.51 9.11 -1.68
C THR A 106 6.99 9.47 -3.07
N PRO A 107 6.05 10.44 -3.19
CA PRO A 107 5.59 10.85 -4.52
C PRO A 107 6.73 11.26 -5.46
N ALA A 108 7.78 11.89 -4.92
CA ALA A 108 8.93 12.28 -5.75
C ALA A 108 9.75 11.10 -6.24
N GLU A 109 9.68 9.97 -5.54
CA GLU A 109 10.47 8.78 -5.85
C GLU A 109 9.71 7.75 -6.68
N ILE A 110 8.42 7.97 -6.94
CA ILE A 110 7.57 6.93 -7.55
C ILE A 110 8.17 6.36 -8.83
N TRP A 111 8.79 7.19 -9.64
CA TRP A 111 9.34 6.71 -10.91
C TRP A 111 10.81 6.31 -10.84
N ASP A 112 11.37 6.20 -9.63
CA ASP A 112 12.75 5.78 -9.43
C ASP A 112 12.96 4.28 -9.61
N VAL A 113 11.89 3.50 -9.68
CA VAL A 113 11.97 2.05 -9.87
C VAL A 113 11.36 1.66 -11.22
N PRO A 114 11.87 0.58 -11.86
CA PRO A 114 11.31 0.14 -13.14
C PRO A 114 10.06 -0.70 -12.91
N TRP A 115 8.91 -0.03 -12.84
CA TRP A 115 7.63 -0.71 -12.67
C TRP A 115 7.33 -1.63 -13.86
N LEU A 116 6.59 -2.71 -13.58
CA LEU A 116 5.98 -3.48 -14.68
C LEU A 116 5.12 -2.53 -15.51
N ASP A 117 5.21 -2.63 -16.82
CA ASP A 117 4.48 -1.75 -17.73
C ASP A 117 2.99 -1.73 -17.42
N GLN A 118 2.44 -2.89 -17.10
CA GLN A 118 1.00 -3.02 -16.83
C GLN A 118 0.56 -2.30 -15.56
N ASP A 119 1.47 -2.02 -14.62
CA ASP A 119 1.15 -1.33 -13.38
C ASP A 119 1.25 0.19 -13.50
N VAL A 120 1.97 0.70 -14.50
CA VAL A 120 2.25 2.13 -14.62
C VAL A 120 0.99 3.00 -14.61
N PRO A 121 -0.06 2.69 -15.39
CA PRO A 121 -1.26 3.53 -15.36
C PRO A 121 -1.93 3.56 -13.98
N ALA A 122 -1.96 2.42 -13.30
CA ALA A 122 -2.56 2.33 -11.98
C ALA A 122 -1.75 3.10 -10.94
N VAL A 123 -0.42 2.99 -11.00
CA VAL A 123 0.48 3.74 -10.11
C VAL A 123 0.28 5.25 -10.30
N ARG A 124 0.19 5.68 -11.54
CA ARG A 124 -0.04 7.09 -11.85
C ARG A 124 -1.34 7.59 -11.21
N ARG A 125 -2.38 6.80 -11.28
CA ARG A 125 -3.67 7.16 -10.70
C ARG A 125 -3.61 7.14 -9.16
N ALA A 126 -2.87 6.21 -8.59
CA ALA A 126 -2.76 6.08 -7.13
C ALA A 126 -2.04 7.27 -6.49
N LEU A 127 -1.24 8.02 -7.24
CA LEU A 127 -0.53 9.19 -6.71
C LEU A 127 -1.47 10.21 -6.07
N ALA A 128 -2.67 10.38 -6.60
CA ALA A 128 -3.65 11.32 -6.04
C ALA A 128 -4.05 10.94 -4.62
N HIS A 129 -4.19 9.63 -4.37
CA HIS A 129 -4.53 9.14 -3.04
C HIS A 129 -3.37 9.28 -2.07
N LEU A 130 -2.15 9.16 -2.56
CA LEU A 130 -0.96 9.29 -1.74
C LEU A 130 -0.84 10.69 -1.15
N SER A 131 -1.06 11.71 -1.95
CA SER A 131 -1.00 13.10 -1.50
C SER A 131 -2.02 13.40 -0.41
N ARG A 132 -3.27 12.96 -0.61
CA ARG A 132 -4.33 13.19 0.39
C ARG A 132 -4.04 12.50 1.70
N THR A 133 -3.45 11.32 1.65
CA THR A 133 -3.10 10.56 2.83
C THR A 133 -2.01 11.26 3.63
N SER A 134 -1.02 11.83 2.96
CA SER A 134 0.03 12.60 3.62
C SER A 134 -0.53 13.76 4.43
N ASP A 135 -1.43 14.53 3.83
CA ASP A 135 -2.04 15.68 4.50
C ASP A 135 -2.76 15.28 5.77
N ARG A 136 -3.56 14.22 5.73
CA ARG A 136 -4.30 13.78 6.91
C ARG A 136 -3.37 13.32 8.03
N THR A 137 -2.30 12.65 7.69
CA THR A 137 -1.34 12.17 8.67
C THR A 137 -0.66 13.33 9.38
N SER A 138 -0.29 14.36 8.64
CA SER A 138 0.33 15.55 9.22
C SER A 138 -0.57 16.24 10.23
N ASP A 139 -1.84 16.40 9.89
CA ASP A 139 -2.79 17.06 10.78
C ASP A 139 -2.92 16.33 12.11
N ARG A 140 -3.06 15.02 12.08
CA ARG A 140 -3.20 14.23 13.30
C ARG A 140 -1.98 14.32 14.19
N THR A 141 -0.80 14.32 13.60
CA THR A 141 0.43 14.38 14.37
C THR A 141 0.54 15.70 15.11
N SER A 142 0.19 16.79 14.44
CA SER A 142 0.24 18.11 15.05
C SER A 142 -0.66 18.20 16.27
N ASP A 143 -1.89 17.75 16.14
CA ASP A 143 -2.85 17.81 17.24
C ASP A 143 -2.38 17.01 18.44
N GLY A 144 -1.93 15.79 18.20
CA GLY A 144 -1.50 14.95 19.28
C GLY A 144 -0.31 15.50 20.05
N THR A 145 0.61 16.12 19.34
CA THR A 145 1.79 16.68 19.97
C THR A 145 1.44 17.86 20.86
N SER A 146 0.57 18.73 20.36
CA SER A 146 0.14 19.90 21.14
C SER A 146 -0.51 19.51 22.45
N ASP A 147 -1.42 18.58 22.37
CA ASP A 147 -2.14 18.15 23.56
C ASP A 147 -1.23 17.56 24.63
N ARG A 148 -0.32 16.73 24.19
CA ARG A 148 0.58 16.07 25.14
C ARG A 148 1.50 17.06 25.82
N THR A 149 2.02 18.01 25.05
CA THR A 149 2.95 18.98 25.62
C THR A 149 2.30 19.86 26.66
N SER A 150 1.11 20.36 26.36
CA SER A 150 0.44 21.24 27.29
C SER A 150 0.00 20.52 28.56
N GLY A 151 -0.38 19.27 28.43
CA GLY A 151 -0.83 18.52 29.60
C GLY A 151 0.28 18.16 30.57
N ARG A 152 1.47 17.99 30.07
CA ARG A 152 2.57 17.54 30.93
C ARG A 152 3.24 18.65 31.71
N ALA A 153 3.34 19.80 31.12
CA ALA A 153 4.04 20.90 31.75
C ALA A 153 3.48 21.26 33.14
N PRO A 154 2.18 21.41 33.29
CA PRO A 154 1.63 21.71 34.61
C PRO A 154 1.91 20.63 35.65
N ASP A 155 1.83 19.39 35.25
CA ASP A 155 2.00 18.28 36.17
C ASP A 155 3.40 18.24 36.78
N ARG A 156 4.38 18.51 35.97
CA ARG A 156 5.76 18.47 36.49
C ARG A 156 6.03 19.59 37.47
N ALA A 157 5.49 20.75 37.17
CA ALA A 157 5.69 21.88 38.06
C ALA A 157 5.13 21.59 39.44
N SER A 158 3.97 20.98 39.51
CA SER A 158 3.37 20.67 40.78
C SER A 158 4.12 19.56 41.50
N GLY A 159 4.71 18.64 40.82
CA GLY A 159 5.39 17.53 41.42
C GLY A 159 6.67 17.90 42.13
N VAL A 160 7.26 18.99 41.79
CA VAL A 160 8.51 19.42 42.36
C VAL A 160 8.31 20.12 43.72
N ALA A 161 7.21 20.81 43.82
CA ALA A 161 6.90 21.51 45.05
C ALA A 161 6.60 20.57 46.19
#